data_0bfab09cf54da62ef43f9f15a7b5a7c8
#
_entry.id   0bfab09cf54da62ef43f9f15a7b5a7c8
#
_cell.length_a   1.000
_cell.length_b   1.000
_cell.length_c   1.000
_cell.angle_alpha   90.00
_cell.angle_beta   90.00
_cell.angle_gamma   90.00
#
_symmetry.space_group_name_H-M   'P 1'
#
loop_
_entity.id
_entity.type
_entity.pdbx_description
1 polymer ?
#
loop_
_entity_poly.entity_id
_entity_poly.type
_entity_poly.pdbx_seq_one_letter_code
_entity_poly.pdbx_strand_id
1 'polypeptide(L)'
;MRAIGILLPVSSLPGKYGIGCFSKEAYDFVDVLEKANQKYWQILPIGPTSYGDSPYQSFSTFAGNPYFISLEKLIEEELLTEEECNSVDFGENNEYIDYEKLYNGRFNLLKKAYKRSNPEDEGFKKFVEENGFWIEDYAMFMTIKAEHNGESFELWEDEIRVRKPEAMERYREKFKDEILFYKFIQFKFYEQWFKLKEYANDKGIKIIGDIPIYVAYDSADVWANPELFQMDEEVKPISVAGCPPDAFSADGQLWGNPVYKWDYHKQTGYTWWIKRIENSTKLYDVIRIDHFRGLDEYYAIPAGSKNAVIGKWEKGPGMDLFDVVKEKLGKISIIAEDLGYITDSVRQLVKDSNFPNMKVLEFAFDARDSYEPCEYLPFTYYNNCVVYTGTHDNETLLGWLKHVNDYTLGYIKDYIGRDIPVGQEMVDEIIRLAHSSVADLCIIPLQDYLGLGNEARINTPSTLGDNWKWRVTKDKLTDKVVDKIRKYTNVYRR
;
A
#
# COMPACT_ATOMS: atom_id res chain seq x y z
N MET A 1 -9.32 -23.31 -4.59
CA MET A 1 -8.20 -24.06 -3.90
C MET A 1 -7.70 -23.14 -2.79
N ARG A 2 -7.63 -23.65 -1.57
CA ARG A 2 -7.16 -22.84 -0.42
C ARG A 2 -5.68 -22.52 -0.58
N ALA A 3 -5.31 -21.28 -0.31
CA ALA A 3 -3.94 -20.78 -0.46
C ALA A 3 -3.52 -19.94 0.76
N ILE A 4 -2.23 -19.62 0.83
CA ILE A 4 -1.64 -18.87 1.93
C ILE A 4 -0.56 -17.94 1.43
N GLY A 5 -0.34 -16.84 2.16
CA GLY A 5 0.72 -15.89 1.91
C GLY A 5 1.18 -15.17 3.16
N ILE A 6 2.20 -14.37 2.98
CA ILE A 6 2.79 -13.52 4.03
C ILE A 6 2.59 -12.05 3.64
N LEU A 7 2.17 -11.24 4.61
CA LEU A 7 2.19 -9.78 4.50
C LEU A 7 3.54 -9.26 5.01
N LEU A 8 4.27 -8.58 4.12
CA LEU A 8 5.49 -7.86 4.46
C LEU A 8 5.70 -6.71 3.45
N PRO A 9 5.70 -5.45 3.88
CA PRO A 9 6.01 -4.33 3.00
C PRO A 9 7.40 -4.46 2.36
N VAL A 10 7.58 -3.98 1.14
CA VAL A 10 8.92 -3.92 0.50
C VAL A 10 9.90 -3.12 1.36
N SER A 11 9.46 -1.99 1.92
CA SER A 11 10.25 -1.16 2.83
C SER A 11 10.76 -1.91 4.05
N SER A 12 10.00 -2.92 4.51
CA SER A 12 10.32 -3.73 5.70
C SER A 12 11.29 -4.88 5.44
N LEU A 13 11.72 -5.11 4.20
CA LEU A 13 12.77 -6.08 3.89
C LEU A 13 14.13 -5.65 4.48
N PRO A 14 15.04 -6.59 4.73
CA PRO A 14 16.43 -6.23 5.00
C PRO A 14 17.02 -5.43 3.84
N GLY A 15 18.01 -4.62 4.08
CA GLY A 15 18.69 -3.88 3.02
C GLY A 15 19.89 -3.08 3.56
N LYS A 16 20.94 -2.99 2.77
CA LYS A 16 22.22 -2.35 3.13
C LYS A 16 22.09 -0.82 3.25
N TYR A 17 21.21 -0.21 2.44
CA TYR A 17 21.17 1.24 2.28
C TYR A 17 19.89 1.86 2.85
N GLY A 18 19.59 1.55 4.11
CA GLY A 18 18.63 2.24 4.97
C GLY A 18 17.16 1.83 4.82
N ILE A 19 16.78 1.10 3.77
CA ILE A 19 15.40 0.66 3.51
C ILE A 19 15.40 -0.66 2.75
N GLY A 20 14.34 -1.46 2.90
CA GLY A 20 14.06 -2.57 1.99
C GLY A 20 13.77 -2.07 0.58
N CYS A 21 14.35 -2.72 -0.43
CA CYS A 21 14.23 -2.34 -1.83
C CYS A 21 14.35 -3.57 -2.74
N PHE A 22 14.39 -3.38 -4.06
CA PHE A 22 14.47 -4.47 -5.05
C PHE A 22 15.88 -5.08 -5.17
N SER A 23 16.58 -5.13 -4.03
CA SER A 23 17.92 -5.70 -3.91
C SER A 23 17.88 -7.24 -3.78
N LYS A 24 19.05 -7.85 -3.63
CA LYS A 24 19.19 -9.29 -3.42
C LYS A 24 18.27 -9.80 -2.30
N GLU A 25 18.07 -9.03 -1.24
CA GLU A 25 17.26 -9.41 -0.09
C GLU A 25 15.78 -9.63 -0.46
N ALA A 26 15.25 -8.90 -1.44
CA ALA A 26 13.91 -9.13 -1.94
C ALA A 26 13.80 -10.48 -2.68
N TYR A 27 14.80 -10.84 -3.46
CA TYR A 27 14.88 -12.17 -4.11
C TYR A 27 15.08 -13.29 -3.08
N ASP A 28 15.95 -13.10 -2.09
CA ASP A 28 16.14 -14.03 -0.98
C ASP A 28 14.82 -14.25 -0.20
N PHE A 29 14.01 -13.21 -0.04
CA PHE A 29 12.69 -13.34 0.60
C PHE A 29 11.70 -14.15 -0.26
N VAL A 30 11.70 -13.98 -1.57
CA VAL A 30 10.93 -14.85 -2.48
C VAL A 30 11.35 -16.30 -2.32
N ASP A 31 12.67 -16.59 -2.19
CA ASP A 31 13.18 -17.94 -1.92
C ASP A 31 12.70 -18.50 -0.58
N VAL A 32 12.62 -17.66 0.45
CA VAL A 32 12.03 -18.01 1.75
C VAL A 32 10.55 -18.39 1.59
N LEU A 33 9.77 -17.62 0.85
CA LEU A 33 8.36 -17.92 0.58
C LEU A 33 8.19 -19.24 -0.15
N GLU A 34 8.99 -19.53 -1.18
CA GLU A 34 8.98 -20.79 -1.91
C GLU A 34 9.29 -21.95 -0.97
N LYS A 35 10.39 -21.88 -0.20
CA LYS A 35 10.79 -22.91 0.78
C LYS A 35 9.73 -23.15 1.85
N ALA A 36 8.99 -22.12 2.23
CA ALA A 36 7.90 -22.19 3.20
C ALA A 36 6.55 -22.63 2.57
N ASN A 37 6.52 -23.01 1.29
CA ASN A 37 5.32 -23.39 0.52
C ASN A 37 4.26 -22.28 0.47
N GLN A 38 4.65 -21.00 0.54
CA GLN A 38 3.74 -19.89 0.38
C GLN A 38 3.35 -19.73 -1.10
N LYS A 39 2.21 -19.09 -1.34
CA LYS A 39 1.70 -18.82 -2.70
C LYS A 39 1.52 -17.32 -2.97
N TYR A 40 1.50 -16.52 -1.92
CA TYR A 40 1.31 -15.07 -2.02
C TYR A 40 2.29 -14.30 -1.17
N TRP A 41 2.74 -13.20 -1.70
CA TRP A 41 3.39 -12.12 -0.98
C TRP A 41 2.49 -10.89 -1.04
N GLN A 42 1.93 -10.47 0.08
CA GLN A 42 1.18 -9.23 0.16
C GLN A 42 2.11 -8.09 0.56
N ILE A 43 2.07 -7.01 -0.22
CA ILE A 43 2.83 -5.79 0.00
C ILE A 43 1.87 -4.61 0.22
N LEU A 44 2.40 -3.48 0.67
CA LEU A 44 1.69 -2.20 0.73
C LEU A 44 1.86 -1.44 -0.59
N PRO A 45 1.14 -0.29 -0.79
CA PRO A 45 1.31 0.51 -1.99
C PRO A 45 2.79 0.86 -2.23
N ILE A 46 3.24 0.75 -3.47
CA ILE A 46 4.63 0.99 -3.87
C ILE A 46 4.83 2.33 -4.58
N GLY A 47 3.87 3.25 -4.43
CA GLY A 47 3.97 4.61 -4.94
C GLY A 47 4.92 5.51 -4.14
N PRO A 48 5.37 6.65 -4.71
CA PRO A 48 6.22 7.59 -4.01
C PRO A 48 5.48 8.18 -2.82
N THR A 49 6.11 8.13 -1.63
CA THR A 49 5.51 8.65 -0.40
C THR A 49 5.62 10.18 -0.32
N SER A 50 4.58 10.79 0.22
CA SER A 50 4.54 12.21 0.51
C SER A 50 4.94 12.50 1.98
N TYR A 51 4.58 13.66 2.50
CA TYR A 51 4.82 14.02 3.88
C TYR A 51 4.21 12.99 4.84
N GLY A 52 4.99 12.57 5.83
CA GLY A 52 4.59 11.54 6.81
C GLY A 52 4.89 10.10 6.39
N ASP A 53 5.56 9.90 5.25
CA ASP A 53 6.09 8.62 4.75
C ASP A 53 5.04 7.52 4.53
N SER A 54 3.75 7.87 4.60
CA SER A 54 2.65 6.92 4.40
C SER A 54 2.58 6.46 2.94
N PRO A 55 2.57 5.15 2.68
CA PRO A 55 2.36 4.62 1.33
C PRO A 55 0.95 4.89 0.78
N TYR A 56 0.00 5.27 1.66
CA TYR A 56 -1.38 5.62 1.28
C TYR A 56 -1.55 7.10 0.92
N GLN A 57 -0.50 7.92 1.14
CA GLN A 57 -0.44 9.32 0.70
C GLN A 57 0.69 9.45 -0.33
N SER A 58 0.35 9.27 -1.61
CA SER A 58 1.32 9.22 -2.69
C SER A 58 1.23 10.44 -3.60
N PHE A 59 2.38 10.90 -4.11
CA PHE A 59 2.44 11.95 -5.13
C PHE A 59 1.89 11.51 -6.50
N SER A 60 1.66 10.22 -6.70
CA SER A 60 1.03 9.68 -7.91
C SER A 60 0.52 8.26 -7.68
N THR A 61 -0.65 7.95 -8.25
CA THR A 61 -1.21 6.59 -8.24
C THR A 61 -0.55 5.67 -9.28
N PHE A 62 0.24 6.22 -10.20
CA PHE A 62 0.92 5.47 -11.27
C PHE A 62 2.42 5.30 -11.02
N ALA A 63 3.07 6.29 -10.42
CA ALA A 63 4.50 6.29 -10.21
C ALA A 63 4.94 5.32 -9.11
N GLY A 64 6.17 4.82 -9.22
CA GLY A 64 6.80 3.99 -8.20
C GLY A 64 7.68 4.78 -7.26
N ASN A 65 7.86 4.26 -6.03
CA ASN A 65 8.68 4.89 -4.99
C ASN A 65 10.18 4.77 -5.32
N PRO A 66 10.90 5.89 -5.54
CA PRO A 66 12.32 5.86 -5.84
C PRO A 66 13.18 5.22 -4.75
N TYR A 67 12.68 5.14 -3.50
CA TYR A 67 13.39 4.46 -2.42
C TYR A 67 13.52 2.96 -2.62
N PHE A 68 12.67 2.35 -3.44
CA PHE A 68 12.72 0.91 -3.74
C PHE A 68 13.68 0.53 -4.86
N ILE A 69 14.28 1.52 -5.57
CA ILE A 69 15.32 1.26 -6.54
C ILE A 69 16.56 0.71 -5.80
N SER A 70 17.05 -0.47 -6.12
CA SER A 70 18.28 -1.02 -5.55
C SER A 70 19.50 -0.25 -6.04
N LEU A 71 20.27 0.27 -5.09
CA LEU A 71 21.55 0.92 -5.40
C LEU A 71 22.60 -0.11 -5.82
N GLU A 72 22.55 -1.34 -5.30
CA GLU A 72 23.42 -2.44 -5.70
C GLU A 72 23.25 -2.76 -7.18
N LYS A 73 22.02 -2.78 -7.70
CA LYS A 73 21.77 -2.98 -9.13
C LYS A 73 22.30 -1.82 -9.98
N LEU A 74 22.20 -0.59 -9.47
CA LEU A 74 22.82 0.56 -10.18
C LEU A 74 24.36 0.50 -10.16
N ILE A 75 24.96 -0.13 -9.14
CA ILE A 75 26.41 -0.42 -9.11
C ILE A 75 26.75 -1.50 -10.16
N GLU A 76 25.98 -2.58 -10.23
CA GLU A 76 26.14 -3.64 -11.25
C GLU A 76 26.01 -3.09 -12.68
N GLU A 77 25.20 -2.05 -12.89
CA GLU A 77 25.02 -1.35 -14.16
C GLU A 77 26.10 -0.25 -14.42
N GLU A 78 27.10 -0.12 -13.55
CA GLU A 78 28.15 0.91 -13.59
C GLU A 78 27.64 2.36 -13.53
N LEU A 79 26.39 2.55 -13.08
CA LEU A 79 25.77 3.88 -12.89
C LEU A 79 26.16 4.52 -11.55
N LEU A 80 26.55 3.71 -10.56
CA LEU A 80 27.10 4.12 -9.27
C LEU A 80 28.35 3.30 -8.93
N THR A 81 29.10 3.78 -7.93
CA THR A 81 30.16 2.98 -7.31
C THR A 81 29.80 2.62 -5.88
N GLU A 82 30.35 1.53 -5.38
CA GLU A 82 30.13 1.12 -4.00
C GLU A 82 30.66 2.19 -3.01
N GLU A 83 31.78 2.86 -3.34
CA GLU A 83 32.32 3.95 -2.53
C GLU A 83 31.34 5.13 -2.41
N GLU A 84 30.70 5.52 -3.51
CA GLU A 84 29.70 6.58 -3.50
C GLU A 84 28.50 6.23 -2.60
N CYS A 85 27.99 4.99 -2.71
CA CYS A 85 26.88 4.55 -1.89
C CYS A 85 27.27 4.45 -0.41
N ASN A 86 28.45 3.95 -0.10
CA ASN A 86 28.95 3.81 1.27
C ASN A 86 29.34 5.15 1.91
N SER A 87 29.53 6.23 1.12
CA SER A 87 29.81 7.57 1.63
C SER A 87 28.59 8.29 2.20
N VAL A 88 27.37 7.74 1.96
CA VAL A 88 26.11 8.32 2.43
C VAL A 88 25.69 7.64 3.73
N ASP A 89 25.33 8.46 4.72
CA ASP A 89 24.74 7.96 5.97
C ASP A 89 23.23 7.70 5.79
N PHE A 90 22.84 6.44 5.88
CA PHE A 90 21.46 5.98 5.86
C PHE A 90 20.92 5.57 7.23
N GLY A 91 21.63 5.88 8.31
CA GLY A 91 21.33 5.46 9.68
C GLY A 91 22.03 4.15 10.06
N GLU A 92 22.23 3.98 11.36
CA GLU A 92 22.90 2.80 11.93
C GLU A 92 21.91 1.69 12.31
N ASN A 93 20.62 2.02 12.45
CA ASN A 93 19.59 1.08 12.89
C ASN A 93 19.08 0.23 11.72
N ASN A 94 19.33 -1.07 11.78
CA ASN A 94 18.87 -2.01 10.75
C ASN A 94 17.40 -2.44 10.92
N GLU A 95 16.77 -2.14 12.05
CA GLU A 95 15.37 -2.49 12.33
C GLU A 95 14.39 -1.36 12.04
N TYR A 96 14.89 -0.11 11.85
CA TYR A 96 14.04 1.05 11.58
C TYR A 96 14.62 1.93 10.48
N ILE A 97 13.72 2.45 9.65
CA ILE A 97 14.04 3.38 8.57
C ILE A 97 14.18 4.79 9.13
N ASP A 98 15.27 5.48 8.74
CA ASP A 98 15.46 6.90 8.92
C ASP A 98 15.11 7.62 7.59
N TYR A 99 13.86 8.05 7.46
CA TYR A 99 13.38 8.68 6.23
C TYR A 99 14.05 10.02 5.93
N GLU A 100 14.46 10.78 6.95
CA GLU A 100 15.21 12.04 6.75
C GLU A 100 16.55 11.77 6.07
N LYS A 101 17.30 10.78 6.55
CA LYS A 101 18.57 10.37 5.93
C LYS A 101 18.38 9.78 4.52
N LEU A 102 17.30 9.02 4.31
CA LEU A 102 16.96 8.51 2.98
C LEU A 102 16.72 9.66 2.00
N TYR A 103 15.87 10.61 2.37
CA TYR A 103 15.55 11.75 1.53
C TYR A 103 16.81 12.55 1.16
N ASN A 104 17.61 12.91 2.14
CA ASN A 104 18.82 13.70 1.94
C ASN A 104 19.92 12.98 1.16
N GLY A 105 20.01 11.66 1.29
CA GLY A 105 21.09 10.87 0.68
C GLY A 105 20.73 10.26 -0.68
N ARG A 106 19.57 9.63 -0.76
CA ARG A 106 19.24 8.73 -1.87
C ARG A 106 19.03 9.45 -3.20
N PHE A 107 18.33 10.58 -3.19
CA PHE A 107 18.13 11.36 -4.41
C PHE A 107 19.43 11.89 -5.01
N ASN A 108 20.42 12.23 -4.20
CA ASN A 108 21.73 12.65 -4.68
C ASN A 108 22.45 11.51 -5.43
N LEU A 109 22.32 10.27 -4.94
CA LEU A 109 22.88 9.10 -5.64
C LEU A 109 22.12 8.82 -6.95
N LEU A 110 20.80 8.88 -6.92
CA LEU A 110 19.99 8.69 -8.14
C LEU A 110 20.28 9.76 -9.21
N LYS A 111 20.54 11.01 -8.82
CA LYS A 111 21.01 12.07 -9.75
C LYS A 111 22.38 11.76 -10.34
N LYS A 112 23.31 11.17 -9.55
CA LYS A 112 24.60 10.71 -10.10
C LYS A 112 24.42 9.58 -11.10
N ALA A 113 23.56 8.59 -10.79
CA ALA A 113 23.25 7.49 -11.70
C ALA A 113 22.64 8.00 -13.01
N TYR A 114 21.68 8.93 -12.93
CA TYR A 114 21.08 9.57 -14.10
C TYR A 114 22.15 10.22 -15.01
N LYS A 115 23.06 10.99 -14.44
CA LYS A 115 24.13 11.67 -15.22
C LYS A 115 25.06 10.71 -15.97
N ARG A 116 25.14 9.44 -15.56
CA ARG A 116 25.92 8.39 -16.22
C ARG A 116 25.07 7.51 -17.14
N SER A 117 23.75 7.66 -17.08
CA SER A 117 22.84 6.90 -17.92
C SER A 117 22.86 7.39 -19.37
N ASN A 118 22.39 6.53 -20.26
CA ASN A 118 22.21 6.88 -21.67
C ASN A 118 20.75 7.31 -21.91
N PRO A 119 20.44 8.60 -22.15
CA PRO A 119 19.08 9.05 -22.44
C PRO A 119 18.54 8.53 -23.79
N GLU A 120 19.43 8.02 -24.65
CA GLU A 120 19.09 7.43 -25.94
C GLU A 120 18.80 5.92 -25.86
N ASP A 121 18.82 5.34 -24.65
CA ASP A 121 18.47 3.94 -24.41
C ASP A 121 17.08 3.61 -24.96
N GLU A 122 16.98 2.56 -25.78
CA GLU A 122 15.73 2.17 -26.44
C GLU A 122 14.67 1.66 -25.43
N GLY A 123 15.10 1.01 -24.34
CA GLY A 123 14.20 0.58 -23.26
C GLY A 123 13.60 1.77 -22.52
N PHE A 124 14.45 2.78 -22.24
CA PHE A 124 13.99 4.03 -21.61
C PHE A 124 12.99 4.79 -22.50
N LYS A 125 13.29 4.96 -23.80
CA LYS A 125 12.37 5.62 -24.75
C LYS A 125 11.04 4.89 -24.85
N LYS A 126 11.08 3.58 -24.99
CA LYS A 126 9.87 2.74 -25.04
C LYS A 126 9.06 2.86 -23.77
N PHE A 127 9.70 2.83 -22.60
CA PHE A 127 9.03 3.02 -21.31
C PHE A 127 8.30 4.37 -21.23
N VAL A 128 8.96 5.47 -21.65
CA VAL A 128 8.37 6.81 -21.66
C VAL A 128 7.19 6.88 -22.63
N GLU A 129 7.29 6.29 -23.81
CA GLU A 129 6.20 6.23 -24.80
C GLU A 129 4.98 5.45 -24.26
N GLU A 130 5.19 4.26 -23.73
CA GLU A 130 4.12 3.39 -23.21
C GLU A 130 3.43 3.99 -21.97
N ASN A 131 4.11 4.84 -21.22
CA ASN A 131 3.62 5.48 -20.00
C ASN A 131 3.32 6.98 -20.18
N GLY A 132 3.28 7.49 -21.40
CA GLY A 132 3.09 8.90 -21.73
C GLY A 132 1.81 9.53 -21.13
N PHE A 133 0.81 8.72 -20.80
CA PHE A 133 -0.46 9.17 -20.24
C PHE A 133 -0.38 9.67 -18.78
N TRP A 134 0.75 9.41 -18.08
CA TRP A 134 0.96 9.87 -16.71
C TRP A 134 2.37 10.40 -16.44
N ILE A 135 3.40 9.86 -17.10
CA ILE A 135 4.80 10.09 -16.73
C ILE A 135 5.23 11.54 -16.99
N GLU A 136 4.67 12.17 -18.02
CA GLU A 136 4.94 13.60 -18.34
C GLU A 136 4.46 14.51 -17.22
N ASP A 137 3.22 14.33 -16.79
CA ASP A 137 2.62 15.13 -15.72
C ASP A 137 3.28 14.86 -14.38
N TYR A 138 3.59 13.61 -14.07
CA TYR A 138 4.32 13.25 -12.85
C TYR A 138 5.73 13.86 -12.81
N ALA A 139 6.51 13.70 -13.87
CA ALA A 139 7.87 14.23 -13.92
C ALA A 139 7.89 15.76 -13.82
N MET A 140 6.95 16.44 -14.49
CA MET A 140 6.77 17.87 -14.39
C MET A 140 6.37 18.30 -12.96
N PHE A 141 5.37 17.63 -12.37
CA PHE A 141 4.92 17.89 -11.01
C PHE A 141 6.07 17.79 -10.00
N MET A 142 6.83 16.68 -10.04
CA MET A 142 7.96 16.46 -9.12
C MET A 142 9.09 17.46 -9.35
N THR A 143 9.33 17.86 -10.58
CA THR A 143 10.32 18.90 -10.92
C THR A 143 9.93 20.24 -10.31
N ILE A 144 8.69 20.68 -10.53
CA ILE A 144 8.19 21.96 -9.99
C ILE A 144 8.18 21.92 -8.46
N LYS A 145 7.75 20.80 -7.88
CA LYS A 145 7.76 20.57 -6.43
C LYS A 145 9.16 20.69 -5.83
N ALA A 146 10.17 20.15 -6.49
CA ALA A 146 11.57 20.26 -6.07
C ALA A 146 12.06 21.72 -6.12
N GLU A 147 11.71 22.49 -7.16
CA GLU A 147 12.03 23.91 -7.30
C GLU A 147 11.35 24.78 -6.22
N HIS A 148 10.17 24.35 -5.73
CA HIS A 148 9.44 24.98 -4.63
C HIS A 148 9.76 24.34 -3.25
N ASN A 149 10.95 23.75 -3.08
CA ASN A 149 11.41 23.14 -1.82
C ASN A 149 10.44 22.12 -1.20
N GLY A 150 9.69 21.41 -2.03
CA GLY A 150 8.73 20.40 -1.60
C GLY A 150 7.35 20.93 -1.18
N GLU A 151 7.11 22.25 -1.31
CA GLU A 151 5.80 22.84 -0.99
C GLU A 151 4.68 22.23 -1.83
N SER A 152 3.46 22.19 -1.23
CA SER A 152 2.25 21.75 -1.93
C SER A 152 1.98 22.59 -3.16
N PHE A 153 1.46 21.98 -4.24
CA PHE A 153 1.11 22.70 -5.45
C PHE A 153 0.05 23.80 -5.21
N GLU A 154 -0.70 23.71 -4.14
CA GLU A 154 -1.64 24.76 -3.70
C GLU A 154 -0.96 26.13 -3.50
N LEU A 155 0.32 26.12 -3.13
CA LEU A 155 1.13 27.30 -2.83
C LEU A 155 1.95 27.81 -4.05
N TRP A 156 1.89 27.09 -5.18
CA TRP A 156 2.60 27.53 -6.40
C TRP A 156 1.94 28.74 -7.03
N GLU A 157 2.68 29.45 -7.90
CA GLU A 157 2.15 30.56 -8.67
C GLU A 157 0.91 30.13 -9.46
N ASP A 158 -0.10 31.00 -9.51
CA ASP A 158 -1.39 30.71 -10.13
C ASP A 158 -1.27 30.11 -11.54
N GLU A 159 -0.34 30.65 -12.36
CA GLU A 159 -0.19 30.19 -13.74
C GLU A 159 0.26 28.75 -13.87
N ILE A 160 1.07 28.23 -12.92
CA ILE A 160 1.51 26.85 -12.93
C ILE A 160 0.60 25.95 -12.09
N ARG A 161 0.01 26.48 -11.02
CA ARG A 161 -0.98 25.79 -10.22
C ARG A 161 -2.19 25.36 -11.05
N VAL A 162 -2.72 26.25 -11.90
CA VAL A 162 -3.84 25.95 -12.81
C VAL A 162 -3.37 25.53 -14.21
N ARG A 163 -2.08 25.20 -14.39
CA ARG A 163 -1.51 24.63 -15.61
C ARG A 163 -1.76 25.46 -16.88
N LYS A 164 -1.58 26.79 -16.83
CA LYS A 164 -1.71 27.62 -18.05
C LYS A 164 -0.73 27.12 -19.12
N PRO A 165 -1.17 26.93 -20.37
CA PRO A 165 -0.34 26.32 -21.43
C PRO A 165 1.02 27.00 -21.63
N GLU A 166 1.08 28.32 -21.57
CA GLU A 166 2.31 29.10 -21.76
C GLU A 166 3.27 28.89 -20.57
N ALA A 167 2.75 28.75 -19.35
CA ALA A 167 3.56 28.42 -18.18
C ALA A 167 4.10 27.00 -18.27
N MET A 168 3.25 26.04 -18.64
CA MET A 168 3.65 24.65 -18.81
C MET A 168 4.78 24.49 -19.84
N GLU A 169 4.70 25.19 -20.99
CA GLU A 169 5.75 25.13 -22.01
C GLU A 169 7.04 25.77 -21.51
N ARG A 170 6.97 26.93 -20.88
CA ARG A 170 8.13 27.63 -20.30
C ARG A 170 8.85 26.77 -19.25
N TYR A 171 8.10 26.10 -18.37
CA TYR A 171 8.69 25.22 -17.36
C TYR A 171 9.27 23.95 -17.99
N ARG A 172 8.62 23.37 -19.02
CA ARG A 172 9.13 22.20 -19.74
C ARG A 172 10.48 22.49 -20.40
N GLU A 173 10.62 23.64 -21.05
CA GLU A 173 11.90 24.05 -21.66
C GLU A 173 12.97 24.33 -20.61
N LYS A 174 12.60 25.07 -19.55
CA LYS A 174 13.53 25.48 -18.49
C LYS A 174 14.10 24.29 -17.73
N PHE A 175 13.30 23.28 -17.44
CA PHE A 175 13.63 22.17 -16.56
C PHE A 175 13.70 20.81 -17.29
N LYS A 176 14.06 20.83 -18.54
CA LYS A 176 14.09 19.62 -19.40
C LYS A 176 14.92 18.49 -18.79
N ASP A 177 16.07 18.79 -18.21
CA ASP A 177 16.99 17.80 -17.62
C ASP A 177 16.42 17.20 -16.33
N GLU A 178 15.82 18.00 -15.47
CA GLU A 178 15.16 17.54 -14.24
C GLU A 178 13.95 16.66 -14.53
N ILE A 179 13.15 17.00 -15.56
CA ILE A 179 12.02 16.20 -16.01
C ILE A 179 12.51 14.84 -16.51
N LEU A 180 13.60 14.81 -17.28
CA LEU A 180 14.21 13.56 -17.73
C LEU A 180 14.76 12.74 -16.57
N PHE A 181 15.32 13.37 -15.54
CA PHE A 181 15.74 12.69 -14.31
C PHE A 181 14.57 11.96 -13.63
N TYR A 182 13.41 12.62 -13.44
CA TYR A 182 12.24 11.96 -12.84
C TYR A 182 11.70 10.83 -13.72
N LYS A 183 11.74 10.94 -15.04
CA LYS A 183 11.40 9.83 -15.95
C LYS A 183 12.38 8.67 -15.83
N PHE A 184 13.68 8.95 -15.72
CA PHE A 184 14.72 7.94 -15.57
C PHE A 184 14.56 7.13 -14.29
N ILE A 185 14.29 7.77 -13.15
CA ILE A 185 14.10 7.02 -11.89
C ILE A 185 12.82 6.17 -11.94
N GLN A 186 11.77 6.61 -12.63
CA GLN A 186 10.59 5.77 -12.86
C GLN A 186 10.92 4.58 -13.76
N PHE A 187 11.68 4.77 -14.83
CA PHE A 187 12.14 3.66 -15.65
C PHE A 187 12.91 2.62 -14.82
N LYS A 188 13.88 3.05 -13.99
CA LYS A 188 14.65 2.15 -13.13
C LYS A 188 13.81 1.44 -12.08
N PHE A 189 12.80 2.12 -11.51
CA PHE A 189 11.85 1.49 -10.61
C PHE A 189 11.09 0.36 -11.32
N TYR A 190 10.47 0.65 -12.46
CA TYR A 190 9.65 -0.32 -13.19
C TYR A 190 10.47 -1.49 -13.72
N GLU A 191 11.66 -1.23 -14.24
CA GLU A 191 12.61 -2.26 -14.72
C GLU A 191 12.96 -3.24 -13.59
N GLN A 192 13.33 -2.73 -12.42
CA GLN A 192 13.74 -3.57 -11.29
C GLN A 192 12.55 -4.29 -10.67
N TRP A 193 11.40 -3.63 -10.57
CA TRP A 193 10.18 -4.22 -10.05
C TRP A 193 9.68 -5.38 -10.92
N PHE A 194 9.61 -5.19 -12.21
CA PHE A 194 9.15 -6.27 -13.10
C PHE A 194 10.07 -7.47 -13.09
N LYS A 195 11.38 -7.29 -13.00
CA LYS A 195 12.34 -8.40 -12.82
C LYS A 195 12.09 -9.17 -11.52
N LEU A 196 11.82 -8.47 -10.41
CA LEU A 196 11.50 -9.11 -9.13
C LEU A 196 10.15 -9.83 -9.18
N LYS A 197 9.12 -9.21 -9.76
CA LYS A 197 7.79 -9.81 -9.91
C LYS A 197 7.85 -11.07 -10.79
N GLU A 198 8.54 -11.02 -11.91
CA GLU A 198 8.76 -12.18 -12.79
C GLU A 198 9.43 -13.32 -12.02
N TYR A 199 10.52 -13.02 -11.29
CA TYR A 199 11.19 -14.01 -10.45
C TYR A 199 10.26 -14.64 -9.41
N ALA A 200 9.41 -13.84 -8.76
CA ALA A 200 8.43 -14.36 -7.80
C ALA A 200 7.39 -15.27 -8.51
N ASN A 201 6.88 -14.83 -9.67
CA ASN A 201 5.91 -15.59 -10.44
C ASN A 201 6.49 -16.92 -10.95
N ASP A 202 7.75 -16.96 -11.41
CA ASP A 202 8.45 -18.17 -11.84
C ASP A 202 8.57 -19.20 -10.71
N LYS A 203 8.65 -18.75 -9.45
CA LYS A 203 8.62 -19.59 -8.26
C LYS A 203 7.21 -19.92 -7.76
N GLY A 204 6.19 -19.51 -8.51
CA GLY A 204 4.79 -19.74 -8.18
C GLY A 204 4.27 -18.86 -7.03
N ILE A 205 4.96 -17.76 -6.73
CA ILE A 205 4.56 -16.74 -5.75
C ILE A 205 3.88 -15.59 -6.49
N LYS A 206 2.64 -15.31 -6.14
CA LYS A 206 1.86 -14.16 -6.65
C LYS A 206 1.97 -12.96 -5.72
N ILE A 207 2.00 -11.78 -6.29
CA ILE A 207 2.05 -10.53 -5.54
C ILE A 207 0.64 -10.00 -5.34
N ILE A 208 0.26 -9.76 -4.07
CA ILE A 208 -0.93 -8.99 -3.72
C ILE A 208 -0.45 -7.56 -3.46
N GLY A 209 -0.85 -6.64 -4.34
CA GLY A 209 -0.63 -5.22 -4.14
C GLY A 209 -1.81 -4.54 -3.48
N ASP A 210 -1.63 -3.29 -3.12
CA ASP A 210 -2.61 -2.50 -2.42
C ASP A 210 -2.80 -1.14 -3.11
N ILE A 211 -4.04 -0.71 -3.29
CA ILE A 211 -4.37 0.60 -3.85
C ILE A 211 -5.32 1.34 -2.92
N PRO A 212 -4.93 2.51 -2.41
CA PRO A 212 -5.86 3.37 -1.69
C PRO A 212 -7.01 3.78 -2.62
N ILE A 213 -8.25 3.80 -2.13
CA ILE A 213 -9.35 4.30 -2.95
C ILE A 213 -9.11 5.74 -3.39
N TYR A 214 -8.66 6.61 -2.49
CA TYR A 214 -8.38 8.02 -2.76
C TYR A 214 -6.93 8.26 -3.16
N VAL A 215 -6.68 9.42 -3.76
CA VAL A 215 -5.34 9.96 -4.02
C VAL A 215 -5.05 11.13 -3.08
N ALA A 216 -3.78 11.43 -2.85
CA ALA A 216 -3.41 12.61 -2.09
C ALA A 216 -3.81 13.90 -2.83
N TYR A 217 -4.23 14.93 -2.09
CA TYR A 217 -4.51 16.23 -2.69
C TYR A 217 -3.25 16.76 -3.38
N ASP A 218 -2.13 16.79 -2.68
CA ASP A 218 -0.83 17.21 -3.22
C ASP A 218 -0.20 16.07 -4.04
N SER A 219 -0.77 15.85 -5.23
CA SER A 219 -0.34 14.80 -6.16
C SER A 219 -0.41 15.26 -7.62
N ALA A 220 0.38 14.60 -8.47
CA ALA A 220 0.33 14.78 -9.91
C ALA A 220 -1.06 14.43 -10.48
N ASP A 221 -1.76 13.46 -9.87
CA ASP A 221 -3.10 13.04 -10.28
C ASP A 221 -4.11 14.17 -10.18
N VAL A 222 -4.13 14.87 -9.04
CA VAL A 222 -5.05 16.00 -8.80
C VAL A 222 -4.63 17.23 -9.59
N TRP A 223 -3.34 17.56 -9.58
CA TRP A 223 -2.82 18.71 -10.32
C TRP A 223 -3.04 18.61 -11.83
N ALA A 224 -2.89 17.39 -12.38
CA ALA A 224 -3.04 17.16 -13.81
C ALA A 224 -4.50 16.99 -14.26
N ASN A 225 -5.38 16.49 -13.39
CA ASN A 225 -6.76 16.14 -13.73
C ASN A 225 -7.75 16.60 -12.65
N PRO A 226 -7.80 17.91 -12.32
CA PRO A 226 -8.67 18.40 -11.24
C PRO A 226 -10.16 18.16 -11.50
N GLU A 227 -10.58 18.01 -12.77
CA GLU A 227 -11.96 17.71 -13.17
C GLU A 227 -12.46 16.34 -12.68
N LEU A 228 -11.57 15.44 -12.29
CA LEU A 228 -11.90 14.14 -11.73
C LEU A 228 -12.40 14.22 -10.27
N PHE A 229 -12.20 15.35 -9.61
CA PHE A 229 -12.44 15.54 -8.18
C PHE A 229 -13.42 16.70 -7.95
N GLN A 230 -14.00 16.76 -6.75
CA GLN A 230 -14.86 17.87 -6.35
C GLN A 230 -13.98 19.08 -5.95
N MET A 231 -13.60 19.87 -6.95
CA MET A 231 -12.73 21.05 -6.82
C MET A 231 -13.49 22.34 -7.16
N ASP A 232 -13.05 23.44 -6.57
CA ASP A 232 -13.45 24.80 -6.97
C ASP A 232 -12.61 25.30 -8.17
N GLU A 233 -12.86 26.56 -8.57
CA GLU A 233 -12.16 27.20 -9.71
C GLU A 233 -10.66 27.45 -9.43
N GLU A 234 -10.25 27.44 -8.16
CA GLU A 234 -8.85 27.61 -7.72
C GLU A 234 -8.13 26.26 -7.53
N VAL A 235 -8.75 25.13 -7.95
CA VAL A 235 -8.23 23.76 -7.75
C VAL A 235 -8.08 23.41 -6.27
N LYS A 236 -8.95 23.93 -5.41
CA LYS A 236 -9.04 23.57 -4.00
C LYS A 236 -10.18 22.57 -3.78
N PRO A 237 -10.02 21.58 -2.89
CA PRO A 237 -11.09 20.63 -2.60
C PRO A 237 -12.34 21.36 -2.03
N ILE A 238 -13.53 21.02 -2.53
CA ILE A 238 -14.80 21.43 -1.93
C ILE A 238 -15.11 20.53 -0.74
N SER A 239 -14.83 19.24 -0.89
CA SER A 239 -14.98 18.22 0.14
C SER A 239 -13.79 17.26 0.13
N VAL A 240 -13.47 16.73 1.31
CA VAL A 240 -12.42 15.73 1.51
C VAL A 240 -12.99 14.48 2.15
N ALA A 241 -12.28 13.37 1.94
CA ALA A 241 -12.66 12.06 2.46
C ALA A 241 -12.29 11.91 3.94
N GLY A 242 -13.01 11.02 4.61
CA GLY A 242 -12.75 10.60 5.98
C GLY A 242 -13.76 9.58 6.46
N CYS A 243 -13.81 9.39 7.77
CA CYS A 243 -14.82 8.57 8.45
C CYS A 243 -15.50 9.37 9.55
N PRO A 244 -16.83 9.18 9.79
CA PRO A 244 -17.52 9.83 10.88
C PRO A 244 -16.99 9.38 12.24
N PRO A 245 -17.30 10.11 13.33
CA PRO A 245 -17.05 9.65 14.69
C PRO A 245 -17.60 8.24 14.94
N ASP A 246 -16.80 7.42 15.61
CA ASP A 246 -17.13 6.05 15.99
C ASP A 246 -16.62 5.73 17.42
N ALA A 247 -16.68 4.45 17.82
CA ALA A 247 -16.21 4.01 19.12
C ALA A 247 -14.69 4.16 19.32
N PHE A 248 -13.93 4.28 18.23
CA PHE A 248 -12.47 4.39 18.24
C PHE A 248 -11.98 5.85 18.18
N SER A 249 -12.77 6.73 17.54
CA SER A 249 -12.42 8.15 17.38
C SER A 249 -13.66 9.04 17.56
N ALA A 250 -13.71 9.79 18.67
CA ALA A 250 -14.80 10.74 18.94
C ALA A 250 -14.86 11.90 17.94
N ASP A 251 -13.75 12.23 17.28
CA ASP A 251 -13.65 13.26 16.24
C ASP A 251 -13.78 12.72 14.82
N GLY A 252 -13.89 11.39 14.69
CA GLY A 252 -13.78 10.68 13.42
C GLY A 252 -12.37 10.74 12.83
N GLN A 253 -12.24 10.41 11.55
CA GLN A 253 -10.97 10.47 10.83
C GLN A 253 -11.07 11.44 9.66
N LEU A 254 -10.25 12.46 9.65
CA LEU A 254 -10.13 13.43 8.56
C LEU A 254 -8.88 13.08 7.73
N TRP A 255 -9.05 12.47 6.55
CA TRP A 255 -7.93 12.01 5.73
C TRP A 255 -7.36 13.09 4.81
N GLY A 256 -8.18 14.10 4.45
CA GLY A 256 -7.74 15.22 3.62
C GLY A 256 -7.65 14.93 2.12
N ASN A 257 -7.91 13.71 1.69
CA ASN A 257 -7.94 13.33 0.28
C ASN A 257 -9.17 13.93 -0.41
N PRO A 258 -9.07 14.52 -1.61
CA PRO A 258 -10.22 15.01 -2.34
C PRO A 258 -11.16 13.88 -2.73
N VAL A 259 -12.46 14.12 -2.67
CA VAL A 259 -13.46 13.14 -3.10
C VAL A 259 -13.68 13.23 -4.61
N TYR A 260 -13.98 12.07 -5.23
CA TYR A 260 -14.18 12.00 -6.68
C TYR A 260 -15.47 12.67 -7.14
N LYS A 261 -15.46 13.22 -8.34
CA LYS A 261 -16.64 13.69 -9.06
C LYS A 261 -17.23 12.55 -9.90
N TRP A 262 -17.92 11.63 -9.24
CA TRP A 262 -18.38 10.36 -9.83
C TRP A 262 -19.26 10.54 -11.07
N ASP A 263 -20.06 11.61 -11.15
CA ASP A 263 -20.87 11.92 -12.35
C ASP A 263 -19.97 12.18 -13.57
N TYR A 264 -18.85 12.88 -13.38
CA TYR A 264 -17.88 13.11 -14.44
C TYR A 264 -17.17 11.82 -14.85
N HIS A 265 -16.76 11.00 -13.87
CA HIS A 265 -16.20 9.68 -14.17
C HIS A 265 -17.17 8.82 -14.97
N LYS A 266 -18.45 8.79 -14.62
CA LYS A 266 -19.47 8.04 -15.36
C LYS A 266 -19.64 8.58 -16.78
N GLN A 267 -19.72 9.91 -16.97
CA GLN A 267 -19.81 10.55 -18.28
C GLN A 267 -18.62 10.24 -19.20
N THR A 268 -17.43 10.10 -18.64
CA THR A 268 -16.18 9.77 -19.34
C THR A 268 -15.92 8.27 -19.42
N GLY A 269 -16.90 7.41 -19.06
CA GLY A 269 -16.78 5.97 -19.10
C GLY A 269 -15.73 5.42 -18.13
N TYR A 270 -15.51 6.09 -17.00
CA TYR A 270 -14.52 5.74 -15.97
C TYR A 270 -13.09 5.60 -16.50
N THR A 271 -12.74 6.30 -17.57
CA THR A 271 -11.47 6.12 -18.31
C THR A 271 -10.24 6.19 -17.38
N TRP A 272 -10.21 7.15 -16.44
CA TRP A 272 -9.09 7.28 -15.51
C TRP A 272 -8.98 6.07 -14.56
N TRP A 273 -10.12 5.61 -14.01
CA TRP A 273 -10.16 4.42 -13.15
C TRP A 273 -9.77 3.15 -13.89
N ILE A 274 -10.19 3.00 -15.16
CA ILE A 274 -9.76 1.89 -16.01
C ILE A 274 -8.25 1.87 -16.17
N LYS A 275 -7.63 3.02 -16.49
CA LYS A 275 -6.17 3.13 -16.59
C LYS A 275 -5.47 2.82 -15.27
N ARG A 276 -6.02 3.29 -14.13
CA ARG A 276 -5.49 3.01 -12.80
C ARG A 276 -5.48 1.52 -12.49
N ILE A 277 -6.61 0.85 -12.70
CA ILE A 277 -6.73 -0.60 -12.47
C ILE A 277 -5.85 -1.37 -13.46
N GLU A 278 -5.86 -1.00 -14.74
CA GLU A 278 -5.00 -1.62 -15.76
C GLU A 278 -3.52 -1.54 -15.38
N ASN A 279 -3.04 -0.36 -14.97
CA ASN A 279 -1.66 -0.21 -14.51
C ASN A 279 -1.38 -1.07 -13.26
N SER A 280 -2.32 -1.13 -12.33
CA SER A 280 -2.20 -1.96 -11.14
C SER A 280 -2.12 -3.46 -11.46
N THR A 281 -2.82 -3.93 -12.51
CA THR A 281 -2.72 -5.34 -12.97
C THR A 281 -1.36 -5.68 -13.58
N LYS A 282 -0.62 -4.69 -14.09
CA LYS A 282 0.77 -4.89 -14.53
C LYS A 282 1.70 -5.04 -13.33
N LEU A 283 1.48 -4.23 -12.30
CA LEU A 283 2.31 -4.22 -11.09
C LEU A 283 2.04 -5.44 -10.19
N TYR A 284 0.80 -5.91 -10.10
CA TYR A 284 0.36 -6.93 -9.14
C TYR A 284 -0.41 -8.06 -9.81
N ASP A 285 -0.44 -9.24 -9.19
CA ASP A 285 -1.25 -10.38 -9.63
C ASP A 285 -2.65 -10.36 -9.02
N VAL A 286 -2.78 -9.73 -7.85
CA VAL A 286 -4.04 -9.48 -7.14
C VAL A 286 -3.99 -8.06 -6.57
N ILE A 287 -5.10 -7.34 -6.65
CA ILE A 287 -5.22 -5.96 -6.17
C ILE A 287 -6.11 -5.95 -4.93
N ARG A 288 -5.60 -5.53 -3.78
CA ARG A 288 -6.45 -5.14 -2.65
C ARG A 288 -6.88 -3.70 -2.87
N ILE A 289 -8.19 -3.44 -2.87
CA ILE A 289 -8.72 -2.07 -2.86
C ILE A 289 -9.00 -1.70 -1.41
N ASP A 290 -8.20 -0.76 -0.92
CA ASP A 290 -8.33 -0.19 0.41
C ASP A 290 -9.57 0.68 0.50
N HIS A 291 -10.28 0.62 1.63
CA HIS A 291 -11.54 1.32 1.88
C HIS A 291 -12.61 1.08 0.79
N PHE A 292 -12.80 -0.18 0.39
CA PHE A 292 -13.74 -0.59 -0.67
C PHE A 292 -15.17 -0.06 -0.46
N ARG A 293 -15.60 0.10 0.80
CA ARG A 293 -16.92 0.67 1.11
C ARG A 293 -17.15 2.05 0.49
N GLY A 294 -16.10 2.85 0.29
CA GLY A 294 -16.17 4.18 -0.33
C GLY A 294 -16.65 4.14 -1.79
N LEU A 295 -16.66 2.96 -2.42
CA LEU A 295 -17.25 2.75 -3.74
C LEU A 295 -18.77 2.54 -3.69
N ASP A 296 -19.36 2.20 -2.54
CA ASP A 296 -20.80 2.22 -2.30
C ASP A 296 -21.24 3.59 -1.80
N GLU A 297 -20.74 3.98 -0.64
CA GLU A 297 -20.98 5.28 -0.01
C GLU A 297 -19.68 5.81 0.62
N TYR A 298 -19.37 7.05 0.36
CA TYR A 298 -18.20 7.71 0.95
C TYR A 298 -18.62 8.87 1.85
N TYR A 299 -17.84 9.12 2.90
CA TYR A 299 -18.10 10.20 3.83
C TYR A 299 -17.37 11.46 3.39
N ALA A 300 -18.14 12.45 2.91
CA ALA A 300 -17.65 13.74 2.42
C ALA A 300 -17.70 14.77 3.55
N ILE A 301 -16.52 15.32 3.87
CA ILE A 301 -16.33 16.34 4.91
C ILE A 301 -16.02 17.66 4.22
N PRO A 302 -16.69 18.80 4.56
CA PRO A 302 -16.37 20.08 3.98
C PRO A 302 -14.86 20.41 4.15
N ALA A 303 -14.22 20.84 3.07
CA ALA A 303 -12.79 21.20 3.13
C ALA A 303 -12.55 22.31 4.16
N GLY A 304 -11.38 22.27 4.83
CA GLY A 304 -11.05 23.20 5.91
C GLY A 304 -11.68 22.85 7.29
N SER A 305 -12.47 21.76 7.40
CA SER A 305 -12.95 21.26 8.68
C SER A 305 -11.78 20.81 9.57
N LYS A 306 -11.93 20.99 10.89
CA LYS A 306 -10.89 20.61 11.87
C LYS A 306 -10.93 19.11 12.24
N ASN A 307 -12.07 18.47 12.05
CA ASN A 307 -12.33 17.06 12.34
C ASN A 307 -13.45 16.54 11.42
N ALA A 308 -13.81 15.28 11.58
CA ALA A 308 -14.80 14.60 10.75
C ALA A 308 -16.22 14.59 11.36
N VAL A 309 -16.50 15.39 12.38
CA VAL A 309 -17.84 15.44 13.04
C VAL A 309 -18.92 15.93 12.08
N ILE A 310 -18.59 16.89 11.21
CA ILE A 310 -19.53 17.46 10.24
C ILE A 310 -19.19 16.91 8.85
N GLY A 311 -19.99 15.99 8.38
CA GLY A 311 -19.87 15.42 7.04
C GLY A 311 -21.17 14.76 6.62
N LYS A 312 -21.23 14.23 5.42
CA LYS A 312 -22.38 13.51 4.89
C LYS A 312 -21.95 12.30 4.07
N TRP A 313 -22.80 11.29 4.11
CA TRP A 313 -22.65 10.14 3.22
C TRP A 313 -23.16 10.51 1.82
N GLU A 314 -22.34 10.22 0.82
CA GLU A 314 -22.65 10.39 -0.61
C GLU A 314 -22.48 9.06 -1.33
N LYS A 315 -23.25 8.86 -2.41
CA LYS A 315 -23.22 7.63 -3.19
C LYS A 315 -21.95 7.55 -4.05
N GLY A 316 -21.29 6.41 -3.97
CA GLY A 316 -20.20 6.02 -4.87
C GLY A 316 -20.73 5.43 -6.19
N PRO A 317 -19.82 4.96 -7.06
CA PRO A 317 -20.17 4.40 -8.37
C PRO A 317 -20.78 2.99 -8.30
N GLY A 318 -20.58 2.26 -7.19
CA GLY A 318 -21.08 0.90 -7.03
C GLY A 318 -20.64 -0.04 -8.14
N MET A 319 -21.56 -0.91 -8.56
CA MET A 319 -21.30 -1.88 -9.65
C MET A 319 -21.08 -1.23 -11.03
N ASP A 320 -21.58 -0.01 -11.26
CA ASP A 320 -21.38 0.70 -12.55
C ASP A 320 -19.88 0.76 -12.93
N LEU A 321 -19.00 1.03 -11.96
CA LEU A 321 -17.55 1.03 -12.18
C LEU A 321 -17.04 -0.39 -12.54
N PHE A 322 -17.43 -1.41 -11.76
CA PHE A 322 -16.91 -2.76 -11.94
C PHE A 322 -17.46 -3.46 -13.19
N ASP A 323 -18.66 -3.12 -13.62
CA ASP A 323 -19.20 -3.61 -14.89
C ASP A 323 -18.38 -3.08 -16.06
N VAL A 324 -18.00 -1.79 -16.05
CA VAL A 324 -17.13 -1.21 -17.08
C VAL A 324 -15.70 -1.77 -16.99
N VAL A 325 -15.15 -1.95 -15.79
CA VAL A 325 -13.85 -2.61 -15.59
C VAL A 325 -13.85 -4.01 -16.19
N LYS A 326 -14.88 -4.80 -15.91
CA LYS A 326 -15.04 -6.16 -16.46
C LYS A 326 -15.19 -6.16 -17.98
N GLU A 327 -15.92 -5.21 -18.52
CA GLU A 327 -16.09 -5.06 -19.99
C GLU A 327 -14.75 -4.75 -20.67
N LYS A 328 -13.96 -3.81 -20.11
CA LYS A 328 -12.73 -3.30 -20.74
C LYS A 328 -11.49 -4.16 -20.48
N LEU A 329 -11.36 -4.71 -19.28
CA LEU A 329 -10.14 -5.38 -18.82
C LEU A 329 -10.35 -6.89 -18.59
N GLY A 330 -11.59 -7.38 -18.70
CA GLY A 330 -11.92 -8.78 -18.44
C GLY A 330 -11.92 -9.11 -16.94
N LYS A 331 -11.60 -10.36 -16.61
CA LYS A 331 -11.58 -10.83 -15.22
C LYS A 331 -10.29 -10.41 -14.51
N ILE A 332 -10.41 -9.59 -13.47
CA ILE A 332 -9.31 -9.16 -12.62
C ILE A 332 -9.47 -9.77 -11.23
N SER A 333 -8.36 -10.10 -10.58
CA SER A 333 -8.33 -10.56 -9.19
C SER A 333 -8.28 -9.36 -8.25
N ILE A 334 -9.38 -9.11 -7.54
CA ILE A 334 -9.51 -8.01 -6.58
C ILE A 334 -9.88 -8.59 -5.22
N ILE A 335 -9.34 -8.03 -4.13
CA ILE A 335 -9.74 -8.22 -2.74
C ILE A 335 -10.41 -6.93 -2.30
N ALA A 336 -11.62 -7.03 -1.76
CA ALA A 336 -12.34 -5.89 -1.20
C ALA A 336 -12.00 -5.73 0.29
N GLU A 337 -11.42 -4.59 0.66
CA GLU A 337 -11.26 -4.26 2.07
C GLU A 337 -12.57 -3.65 2.59
N ASP A 338 -13.31 -4.45 3.34
CA ASP A 338 -14.63 -4.14 3.92
C ASP A 338 -14.57 -4.13 5.45
N LEU A 339 -13.53 -3.57 6.02
CA LEU A 339 -13.37 -3.44 7.47
C LEU A 339 -14.08 -2.19 8.02
N GLY A 340 -14.39 -2.18 9.31
CA GLY A 340 -15.02 -1.06 10.00
C GLY A 340 -16.56 -1.09 9.93
N TYR A 341 -17.21 0.08 9.83
CA TYR A 341 -18.66 0.19 9.82
C TYR A 341 -19.24 -0.23 8.46
N ILE A 342 -19.86 -1.39 8.40
CA ILE A 342 -20.37 -2.00 7.17
C ILE A 342 -21.91 -2.00 7.16
N THR A 343 -22.50 -1.33 6.15
CA THR A 343 -23.94 -1.29 5.89
C THR A 343 -24.39 -2.47 5.03
N ASP A 344 -25.68 -2.72 4.96
CA ASP A 344 -26.24 -3.77 4.10
C ASP A 344 -25.97 -3.50 2.62
N SER A 345 -25.91 -2.22 2.20
CA SER A 345 -25.57 -1.85 0.82
C SER A 345 -24.11 -2.20 0.47
N VAL A 346 -23.18 -2.00 1.40
CA VAL A 346 -21.77 -2.41 1.23
C VAL A 346 -21.66 -3.93 1.14
N ARG A 347 -22.37 -4.68 2.03
CA ARG A 347 -22.41 -6.15 1.93
C ARG A 347 -22.98 -6.61 0.60
N GLN A 348 -24.00 -5.91 0.08
CA GLN A 348 -24.58 -6.22 -1.22
C GLN A 348 -23.59 -5.94 -2.34
N LEU A 349 -22.85 -4.80 -2.32
CA LEU A 349 -21.82 -4.49 -3.30
C LEU A 349 -20.70 -5.55 -3.34
N VAL A 350 -20.20 -5.97 -2.16
CA VAL A 350 -19.21 -7.05 -2.07
C VAL A 350 -19.75 -8.36 -2.66
N LYS A 351 -21.01 -8.70 -2.38
CA LYS A 351 -21.66 -9.90 -2.93
C LYS A 351 -21.83 -9.81 -4.44
N ASP A 352 -22.28 -8.67 -4.97
CA ASP A 352 -22.54 -8.47 -6.41
C ASP A 352 -21.24 -8.46 -7.22
N SER A 353 -20.17 -7.86 -6.66
CA SER A 353 -18.83 -7.89 -7.26
C SER A 353 -18.20 -9.29 -7.26
N ASN A 354 -18.64 -10.16 -6.35
CA ASN A 354 -18.04 -11.46 -6.06
C ASN A 354 -16.54 -11.39 -5.71
N PHE A 355 -16.07 -10.27 -5.18
CA PHE A 355 -14.70 -10.14 -4.69
C PHE A 355 -14.59 -10.77 -3.30
N PRO A 356 -13.49 -11.50 -2.99
CA PRO A 356 -13.23 -11.93 -1.63
C PRO A 356 -13.09 -10.73 -0.70
N ASN A 357 -13.78 -10.80 0.43
CA ASN A 357 -13.70 -9.79 1.49
C ASN A 357 -12.72 -10.20 2.59
N MET A 358 -12.45 -9.30 3.53
CA MET A 358 -11.44 -9.50 4.57
C MET A 358 -12.06 -9.95 5.89
N LYS A 359 -11.38 -10.86 6.57
CA LYS A 359 -11.68 -11.35 7.92
C LYS A 359 -10.44 -11.23 8.79
N VAL A 360 -10.52 -10.51 9.90
CA VAL A 360 -9.40 -10.21 10.81
C VAL A 360 -9.65 -10.87 12.17
N LEU A 361 -8.75 -11.76 12.60
CA LEU A 361 -8.94 -12.52 13.84
C LEU A 361 -8.84 -11.66 15.10
N GLU A 362 -8.06 -10.59 15.11
CA GLU A 362 -8.06 -9.67 16.24
C GLU A 362 -9.46 -9.10 16.50
N PHE A 363 -10.21 -8.77 15.45
CA PHE A 363 -11.60 -8.28 15.59
C PHE A 363 -12.57 -9.37 16.06
N ALA A 364 -12.26 -10.64 15.77
CA ALA A 364 -13.09 -11.77 16.19
C ALA A 364 -13.22 -11.90 17.71
N PHE A 365 -12.18 -11.51 18.44
CA PHE A 365 -12.08 -11.66 19.89
C PHE A 365 -12.16 -10.34 20.65
N ASP A 366 -12.23 -9.20 19.93
CA ASP A 366 -12.35 -7.90 20.58
C ASP A 366 -13.76 -7.73 21.18
N ALA A 367 -13.85 -7.90 22.49
CA ALA A 367 -15.10 -7.87 23.22
C ALA A 367 -15.73 -6.45 23.36
N ARG A 368 -15.10 -5.43 22.81
CA ARG A 368 -15.63 -4.04 22.88
C ARG A 368 -16.87 -3.85 22.02
N ASP A 369 -17.11 -4.72 21.02
CA ASP A 369 -18.11 -4.52 19.97
C ASP A 369 -19.37 -5.41 20.05
N SER A 370 -19.87 -5.79 21.23
CA SER A 370 -21.18 -6.41 21.40
C SER A 370 -21.29 -7.95 21.48
N TYR A 371 -22.35 -8.38 22.16
CA TYR A 371 -22.77 -9.78 22.35
C TYR A 371 -23.40 -10.44 21.10
N GLU A 372 -23.36 -9.80 19.92
CA GLU A 372 -23.88 -10.39 18.69
C GLU A 372 -22.85 -11.32 18.02
N PRO A 373 -23.28 -12.30 17.21
CA PRO A 373 -22.36 -13.18 16.51
C PRO A 373 -21.40 -12.37 15.65
N CYS A 374 -20.14 -12.29 16.08
CA CYS A 374 -19.11 -11.54 15.38
C CYS A 374 -18.80 -12.21 14.03
N GLU A 375 -18.99 -11.48 12.93
CA GLU A 375 -18.74 -11.98 11.58
C GLU A 375 -17.27 -12.29 11.30
N TYR A 376 -16.36 -11.96 12.22
CA TYR A 376 -14.95 -12.27 12.16
C TYR A 376 -14.58 -13.60 12.83
N LEU A 377 -15.51 -14.30 13.48
CA LEU A 377 -15.26 -15.61 14.07
C LEU A 377 -15.16 -16.69 12.97
N PRO A 378 -14.15 -17.57 12.99
CA PRO A 378 -13.89 -18.53 11.92
C PRO A 378 -15.06 -19.42 11.50
N PHE A 379 -15.99 -19.75 12.42
CA PHE A 379 -17.15 -20.57 12.08
C PHE A 379 -18.22 -19.83 11.24
N THR A 380 -18.14 -18.50 11.13
CA THR A 380 -19.06 -17.68 10.31
C THR A 380 -18.55 -17.50 8.87
N TYR A 381 -17.32 -17.93 8.56
CA TYR A 381 -16.71 -17.67 7.27
C TYR A 381 -17.36 -18.47 6.14
N TYR A 382 -17.29 -17.92 4.96
CA TYR A 382 -17.51 -18.62 3.69
C TYR A 382 -16.19 -18.66 2.90
N ASN A 383 -16.12 -19.50 1.85
CA ASN A 383 -14.87 -19.75 1.14
C ASN A 383 -14.28 -18.49 0.49
N ASN A 384 -15.14 -17.68 -0.17
CA ASN A 384 -14.71 -16.49 -0.91
C ASN A 384 -14.35 -15.32 0.03
N CYS A 385 -13.38 -15.53 0.91
CA CYS A 385 -12.85 -14.49 1.78
C CYS A 385 -11.35 -14.68 2.01
N VAL A 386 -10.71 -13.65 2.54
CA VAL A 386 -9.31 -13.64 2.96
C VAL A 386 -9.25 -13.49 4.47
N VAL A 387 -8.62 -14.42 5.16
CA VAL A 387 -8.42 -14.34 6.61
C VAL A 387 -7.02 -13.83 6.95
N TYR A 388 -6.96 -12.93 7.91
CA TYR A 388 -5.75 -12.37 8.50
C TYR A 388 -5.72 -12.62 10.01
N THR A 389 -4.55 -12.70 10.63
CA THR A 389 -4.42 -12.53 12.09
C THR A 389 -4.65 -11.08 12.47
N GLY A 390 -3.96 -10.17 11.83
CA GLY A 390 -4.08 -8.72 11.81
C GLY A 390 -3.61 -8.17 10.48
N THR A 391 -3.81 -6.88 10.22
CA THR A 391 -3.30 -6.17 9.04
C THR A 391 -2.08 -5.31 9.41
N HIS A 392 -1.58 -4.51 8.48
CA HIS A 392 -0.52 -3.52 8.75
C HIS A 392 -0.96 -2.37 9.67
N ASP A 393 -2.26 -2.16 9.86
CA ASP A 393 -2.84 -1.15 10.75
C ASP A 393 -3.08 -1.65 12.17
N ASN A 394 -3.13 -2.97 12.33
CA ASN A 394 -3.29 -3.59 13.63
C ASN A 394 -2.00 -3.57 14.45
N GLU A 395 -2.09 -3.87 15.72
CA GLU A 395 -0.93 -4.26 16.53
C GLU A 395 -0.34 -5.56 15.94
N THR A 396 0.87 -5.93 16.33
CA THR A 396 1.28 -7.31 16.12
C THR A 396 0.46 -8.22 17.02
N LEU A 397 0.20 -9.45 16.60
CA LEU A 397 -0.65 -10.37 17.37
C LEU A 397 -0.14 -10.54 18.83
N LEU A 398 1.19 -10.63 19.04
CA LEU A 398 1.75 -10.70 20.40
C LEU A 398 1.57 -9.37 21.15
N GLY A 399 1.72 -8.24 20.49
CA GLY A 399 1.49 -6.92 21.07
C GLY A 399 0.05 -6.77 21.53
N TRP A 400 -0.89 -7.09 20.66
CA TRP A 400 -2.33 -7.06 20.95
C TRP A 400 -2.70 -7.96 22.12
N LEU A 401 -2.23 -9.21 22.16
CA LEU A 401 -2.48 -10.15 23.27
C LEU A 401 -1.98 -9.64 24.63
N LYS A 402 -0.95 -8.79 24.65
CA LYS A 402 -0.44 -8.18 25.89
C LYS A 402 -1.30 -7.00 26.37
N HIS A 403 -2.13 -6.42 25.49
CA HIS A 403 -2.92 -5.23 25.80
C HIS A 403 -4.42 -5.50 25.99
N VAL A 404 -4.93 -6.65 25.51
CA VAL A 404 -6.33 -7.00 25.71
C VAL A 404 -6.62 -7.32 27.17
N ASN A 405 -7.89 -7.16 27.58
CA ASN A 405 -8.33 -7.43 28.94
C ASN A 405 -8.47 -8.93 29.23
N ASP A 406 -8.58 -9.27 30.51
CA ASP A 406 -8.71 -10.67 30.97
C ASP A 406 -9.94 -11.38 30.39
N TYR A 407 -11.03 -10.66 30.13
CA TYR A 407 -12.24 -11.23 29.51
C TYR A 407 -11.93 -11.72 28.09
N THR A 408 -11.29 -10.89 27.27
CA THR A 408 -10.87 -11.25 25.90
C THR A 408 -9.89 -12.42 25.93
N LEU A 409 -8.91 -12.42 26.85
CA LEU A 409 -7.97 -13.55 27.01
C LEU A 409 -8.68 -14.84 27.42
N GLY A 410 -9.64 -14.76 28.34
CA GLY A 410 -10.49 -15.89 28.74
C GLY A 410 -11.26 -16.45 27.56
N TYR A 411 -11.91 -15.58 26.78
CA TYR A 411 -12.65 -15.98 25.59
C TYR A 411 -11.76 -16.66 24.53
N ILE A 412 -10.56 -16.12 24.27
CA ILE A 412 -9.60 -16.75 23.36
C ILE A 412 -9.24 -18.17 23.85
N LYS A 413 -8.90 -18.33 25.14
CA LYS A 413 -8.55 -19.64 25.75
C LYS A 413 -9.69 -20.64 25.63
N ASP A 414 -10.91 -20.22 25.92
CA ASP A 414 -12.10 -21.07 25.80
C ASP A 414 -12.35 -21.46 24.34
N TYR A 415 -12.19 -20.50 23.40
CA TYR A 415 -12.38 -20.75 21.97
C TYR A 415 -11.36 -21.74 21.40
N ILE A 416 -10.07 -21.62 21.78
CA ILE A 416 -9.04 -22.58 21.37
C ILE A 416 -9.05 -23.87 22.19
N GLY A 417 -9.83 -23.95 23.29
CA GLY A 417 -9.91 -25.10 24.19
C GLY A 417 -8.63 -25.38 24.98
N ARG A 418 -7.79 -24.37 25.24
CA ARG A 418 -6.49 -24.52 25.92
C ARG A 418 -6.22 -23.33 26.85
N ASP A 419 -5.89 -23.63 28.11
CA ASP A 419 -5.42 -22.62 29.07
C ASP A 419 -3.89 -22.45 28.95
N ILE A 420 -3.47 -21.52 28.11
CA ILE A 420 -2.06 -21.20 27.84
C ILE A 420 -1.78 -19.73 28.14
N PRO A 421 -0.58 -19.39 28.63
CA PRO A 421 -0.21 -18.00 28.92
C PRO A 421 -0.03 -17.20 27.63
N VAL A 422 -0.17 -15.87 27.74
CA VAL A 422 0.21 -14.97 26.65
C VAL A 422 1.67 -15.15 26.29
N GLY A 423 1.93 -15.41 25.04
CA GLY A 423 3.26 -15.66 24.50
C GLY A 423 3.22 -16.30 23.11
N GLN A 424 4.35 -16.78 22.64
CA GLN A 424 4.49 -17.37 21.31
C GLN A 424 3.53 -18.55 21.08
N GLU A 425 3.28 -19.37 22.10
CA GLU A 425 2.38 -20.52 21.97
C GLU A 425 0.94 -20.08 21.67
N MET A 426 0.45 -19.02 22.33
CA MET A 426 -0.89 -18.45 22.06
C MET A 426 -0.96 -17.81 20.67
N VAL A 427 0.07 -17.08 20.25
CA VAL A 427 0.20 -16.54 18.89
C VAL A 427 0.13 -17.68 17.87
N ASP A 428 0.86 -18.77 18.09
CA ASP A 428 0.87 -19.92 17.18
C ASP A 428 -0.49 -20.61 17.09
N GLU A 429 -1.28 -20.68 18.18
CA GLU A 429 -2.63 -21.24 18.14
C GLU A 429 -3.59 -20.32 17.35
N ILE A 430 -3.50 -19.01 17.48
CA ILE A 430 -4.33 -18.07 16.69
C ILE A 430 -3.93 -18.12 15.19
N ILE A 431 -2.64 -18.21 14.88
CA ILE A 431 -2.18 -18.46 13.50
C ILE A 431 -2.79 -19.76 12.96
N ARG A 432 -2.84 -20.82 13.77
CA ARG A 432 -3.47 -22.08 13.38
C ARG A 432 -4.96 -21.97 13.15
N LEU A 433 -5.68 -21.14 13.91
CA LEU A 433 -7.09 -20.84 13.63
C LEU A 433 -7.26 -20.24 12.23
N ALA A 434 -6.43 -19.25 11.84
CA ALA A 434 -6.44 -18.68 10.49
C ALA A 434 -6.21 -19.76 9.43
N HIS A 435 -5.17 -20.58 9.59
CA HIS A 435 -4.85 -21.67 8.67
C HIS A 435 -5.96 -22.72 8.56
N SER A 436 -6.64 -23.06 9.65
CA SER A 436 -7.70 -24.07 9.69
C SER A 436 -9.02 -23.60 9.09
N SER A 437 -9.23 -22.30 8.97
CA SER A 437 -10.47 -21.72 8.48
C SER A 437 -10.84 -22.17 7.06
N VAL A 438 -12.10 -21.99 6.66
CA VAL A 438 -12.60 -22.32 5.32
C VAL A 438 -12.24 -21.26 4.26
N ALA A 439 -11.67 -20.13 4.66
CA ALA A 439 -11.28 -19.05 3.75
C ALA A 439 -10.38 -19.57 2.61
N ASP A 440 -10.64 -19.13 1.38
CA ASP A 440 -9.83 -19.51 0.22
C ASP A 440 -8.41 -18.95 0.30
N LEU A 441 -8.22 -17.81 0.94
CA LEU A 441 -6.91 -17.21 1.15
C LEU A 441 -6.66 -16.90 2.64
N CYS A 442 -5.44 -17.15 3.10
CA CYS A 442 -4.98 -16.82 4.44
C CYS A 442 -3.70 -16.01 4.32
N ILE A 443 -3.67 -14.82 4.89
CA ILE A 443 -2.50 -13.93 4.88
C ILE A 443 -2.10 -13.64 6.32
N ILE A 444 -0.84 -13.91 6.66
CA ILE A 444 -0.30 -13.70 8.00
C ILE A 444 0.84 -12.66 7.93
N PRO A 445 0.81 -11.60 8.74
CA PRO A 445 1.97 -10.72 8.91
C PRO A 445 3.21 -11.50 9.33
N LEU A 446 4.36 -11.19 8.74
CA LEU A 446 5.61 -11.88 9.09
C LEU A 446 5.94 -11.76 10.57
N GLN A 447 5.63 -10.62 11.17
CA GLN A 447 5.85 -10.33 12.60
C GLN A 447 5.21 -11.38 13.52
N ASP A 448 4.00 -11.85 13.15
CA ASP A 448 3.27 -12.84 13.95
C ASP A 448 3.95 -14.21 13.93
N TYR A 449 4.45 -14.65 12.76
CA TYR A 449 5.27 -15.85 12.69
C TYR A 449 6.57 -15.75 13.50
N LEU A 450 7.15 -14.55 13.55
CA LEU A 450 8.36 -14.25 14.32
C LEU A 450 8.08 -14.07 15.82
N GLY A 451 6.82 -13.85 16.22
CA GLY A 451 6.42 -13.58 17.61
C GLY A 451 6.96 -12.27 18.13
N LEU A 452 6.95 -11.24 17.29
CA LEU A 452 7.39 -9.88 17.65
C LEU A 452 6.24 -9.10 18.30
N GLY A 453 6.58 -8.23 19.24
CA GLY A 453 5.64 -7.30 19.85
C GLY A 453 5.48 -6.00 19.04
N ASN A 454 4.88 -4.98 19.68
CA ASN A 454 4.56 -3.72 19.01
C ASN A 454 5.78 -2.89 18.58
N GLU A 455 6.98 -3.25 19.00
CA GLU A 455 8.23 -2.74 18.43
C GLU A 455 8.34 -3.02 16.92
N ALA A 456 7.61 -4.04 16.43
CA ALA A 456 7.54 -4.40 15.00
C ALA A 456 6.23 -3.97 14.32
N ARG A 457 5.40 -3.15 14.95
CA ARG A 457 4.18 -2.62 14.36
C ARG A 457 4.51 -1.73 13.15
N ILE A 458 3.72 -1.85 12.07
CA ILE A 458 3.93 -1.08 10.83
C ILE A 458 3.30 0.29 10.96
N ASN A 459 2.01 0.35 11.34
CA ASN A 459 1.24 1.57 11.40
C ASN A 459 0.33 1.63 12.63
N THR A 460 0.22 2.83 13.21
CA THR A 460 -0.80 3.18 14.19
C THR A 460 -1.68 4.24 13.56
N PRO A 461 -2.91 3.89 13.12
CA PRO A 461 -3.81 4.83 12.47
C PRO A 461 -4.02 6.10 13.27
N SER A 462 -4.22 7.22 12.56
CA SER A 462 -4.40 8.56 13.15
C SER A 462 -3.22 9.11 13.95
N THR A 463 -2.00 8.56 13.77
CA THR A 463 -0.77 9.09 14.38
C THR A 463 0.26 9.46 13.32
N LEU A 464 1.21 10.33 13.69
CA LEU A 464 2.34 10.73 12.86
C LEU A 464 3.66 10.39 13.56
N GLY A 465 4.70 10.16 12.77
CA GLY A 465 6.10 10.12 13.24
C GLY A 465 6.72 8.73 13.26
N ASP A 466 6.14 7.74 13.92
CA ASP A 466 6.79 6.44 14.14
C ASP A 466 6.23 5.30 13.26
N ASN A 467 5.41 5.63 12.28
CA ASN A 467 4.81 4.67 11.35
C ASN A 467 5.73 4.34 10.17
N TRP A 468 5.52 3.19 9.55
CA TRP A 468 6.15 2.74 8.29
C TRP A 468 7.65 2.50 8.36
N LYS A 469 8.23 2.44 9.56
CA LYS A 469 9.69 2.40 9.78
C LYS A 469 10.25 1.01 10.00
N TRP A 470 9.44 0.08 10.54
CA TRP A 470 9.95 -1.22 10.95
C TRP A 470 10.50 -2.05 9.79
N ARG A 471 11.62 -2.74 10.04
CA ARG A 471 12.29 -3.65 9.11
C ARG A 471 12.66 -4.96 9.79
N VAL A 472 12.50 -6.06 9.08
CA VAL A 472 13.04 -7.36 9.52
C VAL A 472 14.55 -7.41 9.26
N THR A 473 15.31 -7.99 10.17
CA THR A 473 16.74 -8.27 9.98
C THR A 473 16.95 -9.69 9.44
N LYS A 474 18.07 -9.93 8.73
CA LYS A 474 18.34 -11.21 8.08
C LYS A 474 18.39 -12.40 9.07
N ASP A 475 18.90 -12.18 10.27
CA ASP A 475 19.02 -13.18 11.32
C ASP A 475 17.68 -13.67 11.86
N LYS A 476 16.58 -12.94 11.63
CA LYS A 476 15.22 -13.36 12.01
C LYS A 476 14.63 -14.41 11.04
N LEU A 477 15.06 -14.41 9.78
CA LEU A 477 14.56 -15.33 8.73
C LEU A 477 15.34 -16.66 8.75
N THR A 478 15.34 -17.34 9.88
CA THR A 478 16.05 -18.60 10.08
C THR A 478 15.34 -19.80 9.45
N ASP A 479 16.08 -20.87 9.15
CA ASP A 479 15.49 -22.14 8.68
C ASP A 479 14.42 -22.66 9.63
N LYS A 480 14.56 -22.45 10.95
CA LYS A 480 13.57 -22.84 11.96
C LYS A 480 12.23 -22.11 11.75
N VAL A 481 12.26 -20.82 11.41
CA VAL A 481 11.05 -20.03 11.10
C VAL A 481 10.43 -20.54 9.81
N VAL A 482 11.24 -20.74 8.76
CA VAL A 482 10.79 -21.28 7.47
C VAL A 482 10.12 -22.64 7.64
N ASP A 483 10.74 -23.54 8.41
CA ASP A 483 10.21 -24.87 8.71
C ASP A 483 8.89 -24.82 9.51
N LYS A 484 8.77 -23.87 10.46
CA LYS A 484 7.52 -23.63 11.20
C LYS A 484 6.39 -23.22 10.24
N ILE A 485 6.64 -22.24 9.38
CA ILE A 485 5.66 -21.74 8.40
C ILE A 485 5.27 -22.88 7.46
N ARG A 486 6.24 -23.58 6.87
CA ARG A 486 6.01 -24.73 5.99
C ARG A 486 5.20 -25.84 6.66
N LYS A 487 5.49 -26.13 7.93
CA LYS A 487 4.74 -27.11 8.71
C LYS A 487 3.26 -26.76 8.80
N TYR A 488 2.93 -25.51 9.14
CA TYR A 488 1.53 -25.07 9.22
C TYR A 488 0.84 -25.13 7.85
N THR A 489 1.49 -24.63 6.80
CA THR A 489 0.99 -24.72 5.43
C THR A 489 0.63 -26.15 5.06
N ASN A 490 1.52 -27.11 5.31
CA ASN A 490 1.32 -28.50 4.96
C ASN A 490 0.23 -29.19 5.80
N VAL A 491 0.19 -28.94 7.12
CA VAL A 491 -0.82 -29.51 8.03
C VAL A 491 -2.23 -29.10 7.59
N TYR A 492 -2.43 -27.85 7.21
CA TYR A 492 -3.75 -27.32 6.83
C TYR A 492 -4.00 -27.36 5.31
N ARG A 493 -3.06 -27.93 4.53
CA ARG A 493 -3.16 -28.12 3.07
C ARG A 493 -3.54 -26.83 2.32
N ARG A 494 -2.82 -25.78 2.60
CA ARG A 494 -2.97 -24.49 1.91
C ARG A 494 -1.97 -24.30 0.78
#